data_f8077b609c6edf71a8afa044a6dd62d0
#
_entry.id   f8077b609c6edf71a8afa044a6dd62d0
#
_cell.length_a   1.000
_cell.length_b   1.000
_cell.length_c   1.000
_cell.angle_alpha   90.00
_cell.angle_beta   90.00
_cell.angle_gamma   90.00
#
_symmetry.space_group_name_H-M   'P 1'
#
loop_
_entity.id
_entity.type
_entity.pdbx_description
1 polymer ?
#
loop_
_entity_poly.entity_id
_entity_poly.type
_entity_poly.pdbx_seq_one_letter_code
_entity_poly.pdbx_strand_id
1 'polypeptide(L)'
;MDLLDLKRDYRLFDPKEYGRIFVFVDFSNVRHWAKSFWPKENKKYFKKEIDINKLAGVINLVRPVEKFLYYGHYKECPDLPSDNLFNIKFRQSIYRIDKARKSGFRVRTKDIKEIDNFDDEGKFVGRIRKCNFDIEMAMDMLLKIDKYDTVFLWSGDSDFHYLLQYLKSKKKKIVTICCRNFASDELRTCSDLFIPADPLSDLLEYIPLDKSTPSVSREAE
;
A
#
# COMPACT_ATOMS: atom_id res chain seq x y z
N MET A 1 18.46 -4.59 -8.48
CA MET A 1 18.13 -5.83 -7.72
C MET A 1 17.07 -6.58 -8.51
N ASP A 2 17.36 -7.80 -8.94
CA ASP A 2 16.36 -8.58 -9.67
C ASP A 2 15.50 -9.44 -8.72
N LEU A 3 14.50 -10.12 -9.28
CA LEU A 3 13.60 -10.99 -8.51
C LEU A 3 14.34 -12.20 -7.88
N LEU A 4 15.51 -12.57 -8.43
CA LEU A 4 16.37 -13.65 -7.95
C LEU A 4 17.20 -13.19 -6.76
N ASP A 5 17.70 -11.95 -6.78
CA ASP A 5 18.39 -11.32 -5.65
C ASP A 5 17.43 -11.17 -4.46
N LEU A 6 16.20 -10.70 -4.75
CA LEU A 6 15.14 -10.63 -3.73
C LEU A 6 14.83 -12.02 -3.15
N LYS A 7 14.69 -13.04 -4.00
CA LYS A 7 14.47 -14.42 -3.54
C LYS A 7 15.64 -14.92 -2.69
N ARG A 8 16.86 -14.47 -2.94
CA ARG A 8 18.04 -14.85 -2.14
C ARG A 8 18.04 -14.14 -0.79
N ASP A 9 17.70 -12.86 -0.75
CA ASP A 9 17.65 -12.06 0.48
C ASP A 9 16.38 -12.38 1.30
N TYR A 10 15.27 -12.72 0.65
CA TYR A 10 14.04 -13.23 1.29
C TYR A 10 14.09 -14.74 1.60
N ARG A 11 15.16 -15.48 1.24
CA ARG A 11 15.46 -16.80 1.80
C ARG A 11 15.71 -16.80 3.30
N LEU A 12 15.92 -15.62 3.87
CA LEU A 12 15.88 -15.42 5.33
C LEU A 12 14.49 -15.65 5.92
N PHE A 13 13.45 -15.72 5.08
CA PHE A 13 12.11 -16.11 5.48
C PHE A 13 11.92 -17.63 5.29
N ASP A 14 12.37 -18.41 6.26
CA ASP A 14 11.90 -19.80 6.35
C ASP A 14 10.42 -19.77 6.81
N PRO A 15 9.46 -20.20 5.95
CA PRO A 15 8.06 -20.31 6.37
C PRO A 15 7.88 -21.13 7.66
N LYS A 16 8.80 -22.07 7.94
CA LYS A 16 8.79 -22.85 9.19
C LYS A 16 9.04 -21.98 10.42
N GLU A 17 9.84 -20.93 10.27
CA GLU A 17 10.12 -20.00 11.37
C GLU A 17 8.97 -19.04 11.64
N TYR A 18 8.25 -18.63 10.56
CA TYR A 18 7.20 -17.61 10.63
C TYR A 18 5.78 -18.19 10.69
N GLY A 19 5.61 -19.50 10.47
CA GLY A 19 4.31 -20.16 10.54
C GLY A 19 3.30 -19.59 9.52
N ARG A 20 2.06 -19.42 9.96
CA ARG A 20 0.97 -18.87 9.14
C ARG A 20 1.12 -17.35 9.04
N ILE A 21 1.44 -16.86 7.88
CA ILE A 21 1.68 -15.42 7.63
C ILE A 21 0.40 -14.76 7.13
N PHE A 22 -0.03 -13.67 7.78
CA PHE A 22 -1.04 -12.76 7.29
C PHE A 22 -0.39 -11.43 6.93
N VAL A 23 -0.75 -10.90 5.76
CA VAL A 23 -0.21 -9.62 5.26
C VAL A 23 -1.27 -8.55 5.30
N PHE A 24 -0.93 -7.40 5.88
CA PHE A 24 -1.79 -6.24 5.98
C PHE A 24 -1.12 -5.04 5.32
N VAL A 25 -1.76 -4.50 4.28
CA VAL A 25 -1.22 -3.42 3.47
C VAL A 25 -2.05 -2.16 3.64
N ASP A 26 -1.52 -1.17 4.33
CA ASP A 26 -2.04 0.19 4.26
C ASP A 26 -1.62 0.82 2.92
N PHE A 27 -2.50 0.73 1.93
CA PHE A 27 -2.13 1.19 0.60
C PHE A 27 -2.01 2.71 0.50
N SER A 28 -2.61 3.46 1.41
CA SER A 28 -2.41 4.91 1.48
C SER A 28 -0.99 5.25 1.89
N ASN A 29 -0.46 4.56 2.90
CA ASN A 29 0.93 4.69 3.33
C ASN A 29 1.91 4.21 2.25
N VAL A 30 1.68 3.00 1.71
CA VAL A 30 2.51 2.42 0.62
C VAL A 30 2.58 3.33 -0.60
N ARG A 31 1.49 3.97 -1.01
CA ARG A 31 1.51 4.94 -2.12
C ARG A 31 2.41 6.15 -1.86
N HIS A 32 2.56 6.55 -0.61
CA HIS A 32 3.44 7.65 -0.26
C HIS A 32 4.92 7.32 -0.48
N TRP A 33 5.30 6.04 -0.47
CA TRP A 33 6.69 5.61 -0.75
C TRP A 33 7.15 6.02 -2.15
N ALA A 34 6.24 6.16 -3.10
CA ALA A 34 6.56 6.68 -4.42
C ALA A 34 7.28 8.04 -4.38
N LYS A 35 7.08 8.84 -3.33
CA LYS A 35 7.79 10.12 -3.13
C LYS A 35 9.26 9.92 -2.74
N SER A 36 9.55 8.83 -2.00
CA SER A 36 10.92 8.45 -1.63
C SER A 36 11.61 7.69 -2.76
N PHE A 37 10.91 6.75 -3.38
CA PHE A 37 11.44 5.93 -4.46
C PHE A 37 11.82 6.76 -5.69
N TRP A 38 10.99 7.74 -6.04
CA TRP A 38 11.13 8.52 -7.26
C TRP A 38 10.99 10.02 -6.95
N PRO A 39 12.02 10.64 -6.35
CA PRO A 39 12.02 12.07 -6.09
C PRO A 39 11.89 12.83 -7.40
N LYS A 40 11.19 13.96 -7.36
CA LYS A 40 10.88 14.78 -8.53
C LYS A 40 12.13 15.50 -9.05
N GLU A 41 13.03 14.79 -9.68
CA GLU A 41 14.23 15.35 -10.33
C GLU A 41 13.92 15.79 -11.74
N ASN A 42 12.98 16.11 -12.24
CA ASN A 42 12.63 16.80 -13.49
C ASN A 42 11.11 16.91 -13.65
N LYS A 43 10.64 18.14 -13.75
CA LYS A 43 9.24 18.49 -14.01
C LYS A 43 8.68 17.96 -15.35
N LYS A 44 9.41 17.16 -16.05
CA LYS A 44 9.05 16.57 -17.34
C LYS A 44 8.85 15.08 -17.13
N TYR A 45 7.60 14.62 -17.08
CA TYR A 45 7.16 13.26 -17.39
C TYR A 45 7.29 12.17 -16.31
N PHE A 46 6.23 11.41 -16.25
CA PHE A 46 5.96 10.13 -15.60
C PHE A 46 5.76 10.20 -14.10
N LYS A 47 4.49 10.35 -13.73
CA LYS A 47 4.05 10.10 -12.36
C LYS A 47 4.12 8.59 -12.11
N LYS A 48 5.28 8.13 -11.70
CA LYS A 48 5.49 6.74 -11.29
C LYS A 48 4.57 6.42 -10.10
N GLU A 49 3.93 5.27 -10.12
CA GLU A 49 3.03 4.80 -9.07
C GLU A 49 3.42 3.38 -8.67
N ILE A 50 2.94 2.94 -7.52
CA ILE A 50 3.08 1.54 -7.09
C ILE A 50 2.11 0.66 -7.88
N ASP A 51 2.63 -0.35 -8.58
CA ASP A 51 1.82 -1.35 -9.27
C ASP A 51 1.31 -2.42 -8.32
N ILE A 52 -0.01 -2.59 -8.27
CA ILE A 52 -0.66 -3.53 -7.36
C ILE A 52 -0.32 -5.00 -7.70
N ASN A 53 -0.16 -5.34 -8.98
CA ASN A 53 0.21 -6.71 -9.35
C ASN A 53 1.65 -7.03 -8.96
N LYS A 54 2.56 -6.07 -9.18
CA LYS A 54 3.95 -6.20 -8.77
C LYS A 54 4.06 -6.28 -7.24
N LEU A 55 3.30 -5.44 -6.51
CA LEU A 55 3.18 -5.51 -5.06
C LEU A 55 2.69 -6.90 -4.60
N ALA A 56 1.63 -7.42 -5.23
CA ALA A 56 1.14 -8.76 -4.95
C ALA A 56 2.19 -9.84 -5.25
N GLY A 57 2.96 -9.68 -6.34
CA GLY A 57 4.05 -10.57 -6.71
C GLY A 57 5.14 -10.64 -5.63
N VAL A 58 5.57 -9.48 -5.13
CA VAL A 58 6.54 -9.39 -4.02
C VAL A 58 5.98 -10.03 -2.74
N ILE A 59 4.75 -9.69 -2.38
CA ILE A 59 4.09 -10.26 -1.19
C ILE A 59 3.96 -11.78 -1.30
N ASN A 60 3.67 -12.33 -2.47
CA ASN A 60 3.54 -13.77 -2.66
C ASN A 60 4.85 -14.56 -2.45
N LEU A 61 6.02 -13.90 -2.45
CA LEU A 61 7.29 -14.54 -2.14
C LEU A 61 7.32 -15.13 -0.73
N VAL A 62 6.62 -14.52 0.23
CA VAL A 62 6.52 -15.01 1.61
C VAL A 62 5.38 -16.03 1.80
N ARG A 63 4.67 -16.41 0.74
CA ARG A 63 3.59 -17.41 0.73
C ARG A 63 2.52 -17.14 1.81
N PRO A 64 1.89 -15.96 1.84
CA PRO A 64 0.93 -15.63 2.88
C PRO A 64 -0.32 -16.52 2.78
N VAL A 65 -0.89 -16.87 3.93
CA VAL A 65 -2.18 -17.57 4.01
C VAL A 65 -3.32 -16.62 3.57
N GLU A 66 -3.26 -15.38 4.04
CA GLU A 66 -4.18 -14.32 3.63
C GLU A 66 -3.42 -12.99 3.46
N LYS A 67 -3.89 -12.16 2.55
CA LYS A 67 -3.39 -10.81 2.33
C LYS A 67 -4.52 -9.82 2.18
N PHE A 68 -4.44 -8.75 2.97
CA PHE A 68 -5.43 -7.68 3.04
C PHE A 68 -4.85 -6.40 2.45
N LEU A 69 -5.68 -5.67 1.73
CA LEU A 69 -5.33 -4.35 1.21
C LEU A 69 -6.41 -3.35 1.57
N TYR A 70 -6.00 -2.27 2.22
CA TYR A 70 -6.88 -1.19 2.66
C TYR A 70 -6.73 -0.02 1.71
N TYR A 71 -7.81 0.34 1.03
CA TYR A 71 -7.78 1.28 -0.09
C TYR A 71 -8.92 2.29 -0.02
N GLY A 72 -8.57 3.58 0.14
CA GLY A 72 -9.54 4.67 0.01
C GLY A 72 -9.86 4.94 -1.46
N HIS A 73 -11.15 5.02 -1.81
CA HIS A 73 -11.57 5.33 -3.17
C HIS A 73 -12.34 6.64 -3.25
N TYR A 74 -12.32 7.26 -4.42
CA TYR A 74 -13.13 8.43 -4.69
C TYR A 74 -14.58 8.03 -4.83
N LYS A 75 -15.50 8.91 -4.42
CA LYS A 75 -16.94 8.75 -4.63
C LYS A 75 -17.29 9.13 -6.06
N GLU A 76 -18.25 8.43 -6.63
CA GLU A 76 -18.83 8.80 -7.91
C GLU A 76 -19.63 10.10 -7.75
N CYS A 77 -19.57 10.96 -8.75
CA CYS A 77 -20.35 12.19 -8.84
C CYS A 77 -21.23 12.10 -10.10
N PRO A 78 -22.43 11.49 -10.01
CA PRO A 78 -23.29 11.25 -11.17
C PRO A 78 -23.72 12.53 -11.88
N ASP A 79 -23.84 13.63 -11.14
CA ASP A 79 -24.26 14.95 -11.67
C ASP A 79 -23.15 15.64 -12.49
N LEU A 80 -21.93 15.10 -12.48
CA LEU A 80 -20.81 15.65 -13.24
C LEU A 80 -20.56 14.82 -14.50
N PRO A 81 -20.06 15.46 -15.59
CA PRO A 81 -19.68 14.75 -16.81
C PRO A 81 -18.69 13.60 -16.53
N SER A 82 -18.75 12.56 -17.35
CA SER A 82 -17.89 11.39 -17.18
C SER A 82 -16.40 11.68 -17.30
N ASP A 83 -16.02 12.69 -18.05
CA ASP A 83 -14.64 13.18 -18.23
C ASP A 83 -14.19 14.16 -17.13
N ASN A 84 -15.08 14.49 -16.19
CA ASN A 84 -14.72 15.28 -15.04
C ASN A 84 -13.66 14.54 -14.19
N LEU A 85 -12.74 15.31 -13.63
CA LEU A 85 -11.60 14.79 -12.86
C LEU A 85 -12.02 13.86 -11.69
N PHE A 86 -13.16 14.14 -11.04
CA PHE A 86 -13.66 13.29 -9.94
C PHE A 86 -14.10 11.91 -10.46
N ASN A 87 -14.87 11.88 -11.55
CA ASN A 87 -15.32 10.64 -12.16
C ASN A 87 -14.16 9.84 -12.78
N ILE A 88 -13.16 10.53 -13.33
CA ILE A 88 -11.91 9.87 -13.77
C ILE A 88 -11.20 9.21 -12.59
N LYS A 89 -11.03 9.92 -11.47
CA LYS A 89 -10.39 9.38 -10.26
C LYS A 89 -11.20 8.25 -9.63
N PHE A 90 -12.52 8.35 -9.62
CA PHE A 90 -13.40 7.27 -9.19
C PHE A 90 -13.14 6.00 -10.02
N ARG A 91 -13.26 6.06 -11.36
CA ARG A 91 -13.00 4.91 -12.24
C ARG A 91 -11.60 4.33 -12.06
N GLN A 92 -10.59 5.17 -11.93
CA GLN A 92 -9.22 4.73 -11.65
C GLN A 92 -9.11 3.99 -10.32
N SER A 93 -9.82 4.45 -9.28
CA SER A 93 -9.81 3.79 -7.98
C SER A 93 -10.54 2.44 -8.02
N ILE A 94 -11.70 2.36 -8.71
CA ILE A 94 -12.43 1.10 -8.92
C ILE A 94 -11.58 0.09 -9.71
N TYR A 95 -10.91 0.53 -10.77
CA TYR A 95 -9.98 -0.32 -11.53
C TYR A 95 -8.86 -0.89 -10.64
N ARG A 96 -8.27 -0.07 -9.75
CA ARG A 96 -7.23 -0.54 -8.81
C ARG A 96 -7.76 -1.54 -7.80
N ILE A 97 -8.98 -1.32 -7.29
CA ILE A 97 -9.67 -2.24 -6.38
C ILE A 97 -9.88 -3.60 -7.05
N ASP A 98 -10.39 -3.61 -8.29
CA ASP A 98 -10.60 -4.84 -9.06
C ASP A 98 -9.27 -5.55 -9.33
N LYS A 99 -8.24 -4.80 -9.73
CA LYS A 99 -6.88 -5.33 -9.92
C LYS A 99 -6.34 -5.98 -8.64
N ALA A 100 -6.56 -5.36 -7.47
CA ALA A 100 -6.14 -5.92 -6.19
C ALA A 100 -6.89 -7.23 -5.86
N ARG A 101 -8.21 -7.26 -6.07
CA ARG A 101 -9.01 -8.48 -5.87
C ARG A 101 -8.54 -9.61 -6.77
N LYS A 102 -8.32 -9.34 -8.06
CA LYS A 102 -7.79 -10.31 -9.04
C LYS A 102 -6.38 -10.80 -8.66
N SER A 103 -5.59 -9.98 -7.98
CA SER A 103 -4.28 -10.36 -7.45
C SER A 103 -4.36 -11.14 -6.12
N GLY A 104 -5.56 -11.49 -5.65
CA GLY A 104 -5.82 -12.31 -4.47
C GLY A 104 -5.82 -11.55 -3.14
N PHE A 105 -5.93 -10.22 -3.14
CA PHE A 105 -6.14 -9.47 -1.91
C PHE A 105 -7.60 -9.52 -1.45
N ARG A 106 -7.81 -9.62 -0.15
CA ARG A 106 -9.05 -9.23 0.51
C ARG A 106 -9.04 -7.71 0.66
N VAL A 107 -9.83 -7.01 -0.15
CA VAL A 107 -9.80 -5.55 -0.20
C VAL A 107 -10.86 -4.96 0.72
N ARG A 108 -10.44 -4.07 1.62
CA ARG A 108 -11.29 -3.20 2.43
C ARG A 108 -11.28 -1.81 1.81
N THR A 109 -12.46 -1.25 1.61
CA THR A 109 -12.60 0.06 0.96
C THR A 109 -13.52 0.97 1.75
N LYS A 110 -13.26 2.25 1.67
CA LYS A 110 -14.18 3.31 2.06
C LYS A 110 -13.95 4.58 1.26
N ASP A 111 -14.94 5.46 1.26
CA ASP A 111 -14.86 6.74 0.56
C ASP A 111 -13.77 7.63 1.15
N ILE A 112 -13.02 8.29 0.28
CA ILE A 112 -12.15 9.40 0.67
C ILE A 112 -13.01 10.59 1.03
N LYS A 113 -12.87 11.08 2.27
CA LYS A 113 -13.54 12.30 2.73
C LYS A 113 -12.71 13.52 2.32
N GLU A 114 -13.38 14.53 1.78
CA GLU A 114 -12.79 15.87 1.65
C GLU A 114 -13.23 16.71 2.84
N ILE A 115 -12.27 17.32 3.53
CA ILE A 115 -12.47 18.14 4.72
C ILE A 115 -11.93 19.53 4.40
N ASP A 116 -12.76 20.55 4.59
CA ASP A 116 -12.30 21.92 4.43
C ASP A 116 -11.22 22.22 5.50
N ASN A 117 -10.13 22.80 5.06
CA ASN A 117 -9.00 23.14 5.90
C ASN A 117 -8.94 24.65 6.11
N PHE A 118 -8.79 25.06 7.35
CA PHE A 118 -8.71 26.45 7.76
C PHE A 118 -7.37 26.67 8.47
N ASP A 119 -6.78 27.87 8.33
CA ASP A 119 -5.61 28.25 9.12
C ASP A 119 -6.00 28.67 10.55
N ASP A 120 -4.99 29.02 11.34
CA ASP A 120 -5.19 29.42 12.74
C ASP A 120 -6.03 30.71 12.89
N GLU A 121 -6.16 31.49 11.82
CA GLU A 121 -6.99 32.69 11.74
C GLU A 121 -8.43 32.39 11.28
N GLY A 122 -8.75 31.12 11.02
CA GLY A 122 -10.07 30.68 10.55
C GLY A 122 -10.33 30.94 9.06
N LYS A 123 -9.31 31.25 8.27
CA LYS A 123 -9.42 31.46 6.83
C LYS A 123 -9.30 30.11 6.10
N PHE A 124 -10.16 29.89 5.11
CA PHE A 124 -10.11 28.71 4.27
C PHE A 124 -8.80 28.65 3.46
N VAL A 125 -8.01 27.62 3.67
CA VAL A 125 -6.73 27.38 2.98
C VAL A 125 -6.77 26.24 1.98
N GLY A 126 -7.92 25.55 1.86
CA GLY A 126 -8.09 24.48 0.88
C GLY A 126 -8.83 23.28 1.43
N ARG A 127 -8.77 22.16 0.70
CA ARG A 127 -9.35 20.89 1.12
C ARG A 127 -8.27 19.84 1.31
N ILE A 128 -8.32 19.14 2.44
CA ILE A 128 -7.51 17.96 2.69
C ILE A 128 -8.34 16.70 2.44
N ARG A 129 -7.68 15.67 1.91
CA ARG A 129 -8.30 14.37 1.68
C ARG A 129 -7.86 13.42 2.76
N LYS A 130 -8.83 12.87 3.46
CA LYS A 130 -8.59 11.95 4.57
C LYS A 130 -9.30 10.63 4.33
N CYS A 131 -8.54 9.54 4.44
CA CYS A 131 -9.08 8.20 4.47
C CYS A 131 -8.08 7.34 5.25
N ASN A 132 -8.45 7.03 6.48
CA ASN A 132 -7.62 6.29 7.41
C ASN A 132 -8.29 4.94 7.71
N PHE A 133 -7.52 3.87 7.78
CA PHE A 133 -7.98 2.51 8.02
C PHE A 133 -7.41 1.89 9.29
N ASP A 134 -6.80 2.65 10.19
CA ASP A 134 -6.09 2.10 11.35
C ASP A 134 -7.01 1.25 12.22
N ILE A 135 -8.24 1.71 12.43
CA ILE A 135 -9.23 0.97 13.21
C ILE A 135 -9.63 -0.34 12.51
N GLU A 136 -9.94 -0.28 11.19
CA GLU A 136 -10.33 -1.47 10.43
C GLU A 136 -9.17 -2.47 10.33
N MET A 137 -7.93 -2.00 10.17
CA MET A 137 -6.75 -2.84 10.17
C MET A 137 -6.54 -3.48 11.54
N ALA A 138 -6.62 -2.70 12.61
CA ALA A 138 -6.49 -3.19 13.97
C ALA A 138 -7.57 -4.26 14.28
N MET A 139 -8.81 -3.98 13.93
CA MET A 139 -9.91 -4.93 14.13
C MET A 139 -9.72 -6.22 13.32
N ASP A 140 -9.32 -6.12 12.05
CA ASP A 140 -9.05 -7.31 11.23
C ASP A 140 -7.89 -8.14 11.79
N MET A 141 -6.82 -7.52 12.32
CA MET A 141 -5.72 -8.22 12.98
C MET A 141 -6.19 -8.92 14.27
N LEU A 142 -6.96 -8.23 15.11
CA LEU A 142 -7.43 -8.78 16.38
C LEU A 142 -8.45 -9.89 16.19
N LEU A 143 -9.45 -9.72 15.32
CA LEU A 143 -10.48 -10.71 15.04
C LEU A 143 -9.95 -12.00 14.41
N LYS A 144 -8.76 -11.94 13.81
CA LYS A 144 -8.10 -13.08 13.15
C LYS A 144 -6.89 -13.58 13.89
N ILE A 145 -6.66 -13.13 15.13
CA ILE A 145 -5.43 -13.39 15.88
C ILE A 145 -5.09 -14.89 15.99
N ASP A 146 -6.09 -15.77 16.06
CA ASP A 146 -5.88 -17.21 16.16
C ASP A 146 -5.62 -17.90 14.81
N LYS A 147 -5.75 -17.16 13.71
CA LYS A 147 -5.60 -17.68 12.34
C LYS A 147 -4.19 -17.51 11.77
N TYR A 148 -3.35 -16.71 12.41
CA TYR A 148 -1.98 -16.46 11.98
C TYR A 148 -0.98 -16.58 13.14
N ASP A 149 0.26 -16.75 12.78
CA ASP A 149 1.39 -16.79 13.70
C ASP A 149 2.27 -15.54 13.52
N THR A 150 2.28 -14.98 12.31
CA THR A 150 3.06 -13.79 11.94
C THR A 150 2.21 -12.76 11.20
N VAL A 151 2.37 -11.50 11.59
CA VAL A 151 1.86 -10.33 10.86
C VAL A 151 2.97 -9.73 10.01
N PHE A 152 2.70 -9.54 8.72
CA PHE A 152 3.48 -8.69 7.83
C PHE A 152 2.73 -7.38 7.63
N LEU A 153 3.18 -6.32 8.28
CA LEU A 153 2.60 -4.99 8.17
C LEU A 153 3.34 -4.16 7.10
N TRP A 154 2.64 -3.74 6.09
CA TRP A 154 3.11 -2.80 5.07
C TRP A 154 2.58 -1.40 5.41
N SER A 155 3.18 -0.77 6.38
CA SER A 155 2.93 0.59 6.85
C SER A 155 4.09 1.08 7.70
N GLY A 156 4.30 2.40 7.73
CA GLY A 156 5.28 3.06 8.62
C GLY A 156 4.61 3.86 9.74
N ASP A 157 3.29 3.73 9.89
CA ASP A 157 2.50 4.56 10.77
C ASP A 157 2.65 4.14 12.24
N SER A 158 3.11 5.08 13.08
CA SER A 158 3.29 4.87 14.52
C SER A 158 2.00 4.50 15.27
N ASP A 159 0.83 4.83 14.73
CA ASP A 159 -0.45 4.54 15.36
C ASP A 159 -0.67 3.02 15.56
N PHE A 160 0.05 2.18 14.81
CA PHE A 160 0.03 0.73 15.01
C PHE A 160 0.91 0.25 16.16
N HIS A 161 1.77 1.08 16.76
CA HIS A 161 2.73 0.64 17.78
C HIS A 161 2.07 -0.13 18.93
N TYR A 162 1.01 0.42 19.52
CA TYR A 162 0.31 -0.22 20.64
C TYR A 162 -0.32 -1.57 20.26
N LEU A 163 -0.91 -1.64 19.05
CA LEU A 163 -1.45 -2.89 18.52
C LEU A 163 -0.36 -3.96 18.37
N LEU A 164 0.80 -3.58 17.81
CA LEU A 164 1.91 -4.53 17.61
C LEU A 164 2.47 -5.03 18.96
N GLN A 165 2.58 -4.17 19.97
CA GLN A 165 2.94 -4.59 21.32
C GLN A 165 1.95 -5.62 21.89
N TYR A 166 0.65 -5.36 21.72
CA TYR A 166 -0.38 -6.32 22.13
C TYR A 166 -0.25 -7.65 21.40
N LEU A 167 -0.06 -7.65 20.07
CA LEU A 167 0.13 -8.87 19.28
C LEU A 167 1.40 -9.65 19.76
N LYS A 168 2.48 -8.96 20.07
CA LYS A 168 3.69 -9.58 20.65
C LYS A 168 3.40 -10.23 22.00
N SER A 169 2.60 -9.58 22.87
CA SER A 169 2.17 -10.19 24.14
C SER A 169 1.36 -11.48 23.94
N LYS A 170 0.72 -11.62 22.77
CA LYS A 170 0.02 -12.85 22.33
C LYS A 170 0.94 -13.80 21.55
N LYS A 171 2.26 -13.63 21.66
CA LYS A 171 3.29 -14.45 21.00
C LYS A 171 3.21 -14.45 19.47
N LYS A 172 2.67 -13.37 18.87
CA LYS A 172 2.71 -13.21 17.42
C LYS A 172 4.03 -12.56 17.00
N LYS A 173 4.60 -13.03 15.90
CA LYS A 173 5.76 -12.39 15.28
C LYS A 173 5.31 -11.21 14.44
N ILE A 174 6.10 -10.15 14.45
CA ILE A 174 5.82 -8.90 13.72
C ILE A 174 6.95 -8.64 12.73
N VAL A 175 6.58 -8.56 11.46
CA VAL A 175 7.46 -8.09 10.40
C VAL A 175 6.88 -6.80 9.82
N THR A 176 7.63 -5.72 9.88
CA THR A 176 7.22 -4.43 9.30
C THR A 176 8.04 -4.15 8.05
N ILE A 177 7.35 -3.78 6.97
CA ILE A 177 7.95 -3.38 5.70
C ILE A 177 7.57 -1.92 5.46
N CYS A 178 8.57 -1.05 5.35
CA CYS A 178 8.38 0.37 5.07
C CYS A 178 9.64 1.01 4.50
N CYS A 179 9.49 2.09 3.73
CA CYS A 179 10.63 2.94 3.37
C CYS A 179 11.24 3.57 4.62
N ARG A 180 12.58 3.65 4.65
CA ARG A 180 13.30 4.17 5.80
C ARG A 180 12.84 5.56 6.23
N ASN A 181 12.53 6.43 5.27
CA ASN A 181 12.11 7.82 5.53
C ASN A 181 10.67 7.96 6.04
N PHE A 182 9.88 6.90 6.01
CA PHE A 182 8.48 6.89 6.44
C PHE A 182 8.22 5.97 7.63
N ALA A 183 9.22 5.20 8.04
CA ALA A 183 9.08 4.29 9.16
C ALA A 183 9.32 5.04 10.47
N SER A 184 8.37 4.97 11.39
CA SER A 184 8.57 5.45 12.75
C SER A 184 9.58 4.60 13.52
N ASP A 185 10.29 5.20 14.47
CA ASP A 185 11.25 4.47 15.30
C ASP A 185 10.55 3.47 16.23
N GLU A 186 9.33 3.79 16.65
CA GLU A 186 8.48 2.91 17.47
C GLU A 186 8.16 1.60 16.73
N LEU A 187 7.82 1.67 15.44
CA LEU A 187 7.57 0.46 14.65
C LEU A 187 8.83 -0.35 14.41
N ARG A 188 9.97 0.32 14.16
CA ARG A 188 11.25 -0.36 13.96
C ARG A 188 11.65 -1.16 15.20
N THR A 189 11.54 -0.56 16.38
CA THR A 189 11.94 -1.19 17.65
C THR A 189 10.94 -2.25 18.12
N CYS A 190 9.67 -2.08 17.82
CA CYS A 190 8.63 -3.04 18.17
C CYS A 190 8.62 -4.27 17.27
N SER A 191 9.08 -4.19 16.03
CA SER A 191 9.10 -5.30 15.07
C SER A 191 10.17 -6.35 15.45
N ASP A 192 9.86 -7.63 15.22
CA ASP A 192 10.85 -8.71 15.31
C ASP A 192 11.80 -8.67 14.10
N LEU A 193 11.29 -8.16 12.97
CA LEU A 193 12.09 -7.87 11.78
C LEU A 193 11.54 -6.61 11.08
N PHE A 194 12.42 -5.68 10.78
CA PHE A 194 12.13 -4.52 9.94
C PHE A 194 12.81 -4.69 8.58
N ILE A 195 12.02 -4.62 7.51
CA ILE A 195 12.50 -4.76 6.13
C ILE A 195 12.37 -3.40 5.43
N PRO A 196 13.48 -2.77 5.04
CA PRO A 196 13.42 -1.56 4.23
C PRO A 196 12.77 -1.84 2.87
N ALA A 197 11.77 -1.05 2.51
CA ALA A 197 11.11 -1.16 1.20
C ALA A 197 11.88 -0.47 0.07
N ASP A 198 12.88 0.36 0.39
CA ASP A 198 13.63 1.16 -0.58
C ASP A 198 14.22 0.33 -1.74
N PRO A 199 14.80 -0.88 -1.51
CA PRO A 199 15.30 -1.72 -2.60
C PRO A 199 14.21 -2.29 -3.52
N LEU A 200 12.92 -2.18 -3.16
CA LEU A 200 11.80 -2.67 -3.95
C LEU A 200 11.33 -1.67 -5.01
N SER A 201 11.92 -0.47 -5.09
CA SER A 201 11.46 0.62 -5.95
C SER A 201 11.23 0.18 -7.41
N ASP A 202 12.22 -0.48 -8.01
CA ASP A 202 12.13 -0.92 -9.42
C ASP A 202 11.12 -2.05 -9.62
N LEU A 203 10.98 -2.92 -8.61
CA LEU A 203 10.03 -4.03 -8.64
C LEU A 203 8.58 -3.57 -8.45
N LEU A 204 8.37 -2.41 -7.84
CA LEU A 204 7.03 -1.88 -7.56
C LEU A 204 6.58 -0.81 -8.55
N GLU A 205 7.46 -0.41 -9.46
CA GLU A 205 7.20 0.69 -10.39
C GLU A 205 6.08 0.38 -11.39
N TYR A 206 5.14 1.31 -11.49
CA TYR A 206 4.17 1.42 -12.59
C TYR A 206 4.37 2.75 -13.29
N ILE A 207 4.54 2.72 -14.60
CA ILE A 207 4.55 3.90 -15.48
C ILE A 207 3.20 3.94 -16.18
N PRO A 208 2.32 4.91 -15.87
CA PRO A 208 1.09 5.07 -16.63
C PRO A 208 1.42 5.37 -18.09
N LEU A 209 0.83 4.64 -19.03
CA LEU A 209 0.91 4.98 -20.45
C LEU A 209 0.32 6.36 -20.65
N ASP A 210 1.10 7.28 -21.19
CA ASP A 210 0.61 8.60 -21.58
C ASP A 210 -0.41 8.41 -22.70
N LYS A 211 -1.59 9.01 -22.53
CA LYS A 211 -2.65 8.94 -23.54
C LYS A 211 -2.30 9.67 -24.86
N SER A 212 -1.13 10.31 -24.94
CA SER A 212 -0.62 11.00 -26.10
C SER A 212 0.24 10.15 -27.05
N THR A 213 0.57 8.89 -26.69
CA THR A 213 1.28 8.00 -27.62
C THR A 213 0.25 7.35 -28.55
N PRO A 214 0.30 7.62 -29.88
CA PRO A 214 -0.56 6.90 -30.82
C PRO A 214 -0.32 5.41 -30.70
N SER A 215 -1.39 4.63 -30.66
CA SER A 215 -1.32 3.16 -30.77
C SER A 215 -0.53 2.83 -32.04
N VAL A 216 0.68 2.30 -31.86
CA VAL A 216 1.38 1.64 -32.97
C VAL A 216 0.50 0.44 -33.34
N SER A 217 -0.22 0.59 -34.44
CA SER A 217 -0.91 -0.50 -35.08
C SER A 217 0.11 -1.61 -35.32
N ARG A 218 -0.10 -2.76 -34.67
CA ARG A 218 0.54 -4.00 -35.09
C ARG A 218 -0.08 -4.35 -36.45
N GLU A 219 0.56 -3.90 -37.51
CA GLU A 219 0.37 -4.52 -38.81
C GLU A 219 0.99 -5.90 -38.73
N ALA A 220 0.14 -6.87 -39.05
CA ALA A 220 0.52 -8.26 -39.23
C ALA A 220 1.36 -8.36 -40.50
N GLU A 221 2.50 -9.02 -40.41
CA GLU A 221 3.07 -9.88 -41.47
C GLU A 221 3.38 -11.25 -40.89
#